data_8684e97d23e08361ba7e36b6d16833ee
#
_entry.id   8684e97d23e08361ba7e36b6d16833ee
#
_cell.length_a   1.000
_cell.length_b   1.000
_cell.length_c   1.000
_cell.angle_alpha   90.00
_cell.angle_beta   90.00
_cell.angle_gamma   90.00
#
_symmetry.space_group_name_H-M   'P 1'
#
loop_
_entity.id
_entity.type
_entity.pdbx_description
1 polymer ?
#
loop_
_entity_poly.entity_id
_entity_poly.type
_entity_poly.pdbx_seq_one_letter_code
_entity_poly.pdbx_strand_id
1 'polypeptide(L)'
;MTILFDTNVLLDAAVASRSHHGVAVRLIAAVERDSIDGLVAPTSIATCWYVAYERQNTGPRPLFDLLADVMRIAPMGRSALRTALQNPGTDVFEDGYLAAADAASGASAVATRNESDFTSTALTPYHPLDLVEMLNE
;
A
#
# COMPACT_ATOMS: atom_id res chain seq x y z
N MET A 1 2.16 1.61 14.70
CA MET A 1 1.04 1.67 13.75
C MET A 1 1.38 0.78 12.56
N THR A 2 0.46 -0.05 12.17
CA THR A 2 0.61 -0.96 11.01
C THR A 2 -0.19 -0.40 9.84
N ILE A 3 0.48 -0.14 8.73
CA ILE A 3 -0.10 0.58 7.59
C ILE A 3 0.07 -0.26 6.32
N LEU A 4 -1.05 -0.48 5.61
CA LEU A 4 -1.03 -1.02 4.25
C LEU A 4 -0.59 0.09 3.28
N PHE A 5 0.27 -0.25 2.33
CA PHE A 5 0.65 0.65 1.24
C PHE A 5 -0.13 0.27 -0.01
N ASP A 6 -1.02 1.16 -0.45
CA ASP A 6 -1.79 0.94 -1.68
C ASP A 6 -0.87 1.01 -2.90
N THR A 7 -1.31 0.38 -3.99
CA THR A 7 -0.55 0.29 -5.23
C THR A 7 -0.09 1.64 -5.76
N ASN A 8 -0.94 2.66 -5.71
CA ASN A 8 -0.57 4.00 -6.19
C ASN A 8 0.60 4.60 -5.42
N VAL A 9 0.71 4.32 -4.13
CA VAL A 9 1.82 4.83 -3.31
C VAL A 9 3.11 4.08 -3.63
N LEU A 10 3.04 2.78 -3.86
CA LEU A 10 4.21 2.01 -4.31
C LEU A 10 4.70 2.49 -5.68
N LEU A 11 3.79 2.77 -6.59
CA LEU A 11 4.11 3.32 -7.91
C LEU A 11 4.79 4.68 -7.80
N ASP A 12 4.28 5.54 -6.94
CA ASP A 12 4.90 6.85 -6.71
C ASP A 12 6.35 6.70 -6.22
N ALA A 13 6.60 5.71 -5.37
CA ALA A 13 7.96 5.43 -4.89
C ALA A 13 8.85 4.83 -5.97
N ALA A 14 8.28 4.03 -6.88
CA ALA A 14 9.04 3.33 -7.92
C ALA A 14 9.43 4.23 -9.09
N VAL A 15 8.65 5.27 -9.39
CA VAL A 15 8.80 6.09 -10.59
C VAL A 15 9.12 7.53 -10.18
N ALA A 16 10.40 7.91 -10.31
CA ALA A 16 10.92 9.19 -9.81
C ALA A 16 10.26 10.41 -10.45
N SER A 17 9.73 10.29 -11.67
CA SER A 17 9.07 11.40 -12.37
C SER A 17 7.66 11.70 -11.87
N ARG A 18 7.09 10.85 -11.02
CA ARG A 18 5.73 11.07 -10.51
C ARG A 18 5.72 12.17 -9.45
N SER A 19 4.67 12.98 -9.46
CA SER A 19 4.58 14.17 -8.60
C SER A 19 4.60 13.85 -7.10
N HIS A 20 4.14 12.65 -6.71
CA HIS A 20 4.10 12.22 -5.30
C HIS A 20 5.28 11.34 -4.90
N HIS A 21 6.30 11.25 -5.75
CA HIS A 21 7.46 10.38 -5.51
C HIS A 21 8.15 10.70 -4.18
N GLY A 22 8.45 11.97 -3.92
CA GLY A 22 9.18 12.36 -2.71
C GLY A 22 8.46 11.97 -1.42
N VAL A 23 7.14 12.17 -1.38
CA VAL A 23 6.32 11.80 -0.21
C VAL A 23 6.31 10.29 -0.02
N ALA A 24 6.13 9.53 -1.10
CA ALA A 24 6.11 8.07 -1.03
C ALA A 24 7.45 7.50 -0.54
N VAL A 25 8.56 8.04 -1.03
CA VAL A 25 9.90 7.62 -0.60
C VAL A 25 10.11 7.92 0.89
N ARG A 26 9.67 9.08 1.37
CA ARG A 26 9.75 9.42 2.79
C ARG A 26 8.96 8.48 3.67
N LEU A 27 7.78 8.05 3.19
CA LEU A 27 6.95 7.12 3.93
C LEU A 27 7.59 5.73 4.01
N ILE A 28 8.18 5.25 2.93
CA ILE A 28 8.93 3.98 2.94
C ILE A 28 10.16 4.08 3.84
N ALA A 29 10.84 5.21 3.86
CA ALA A 29 11.95 5.42 4.78
C ALA A 29 11.51 5.33 6.24
N ALA A 30 10.29 5.74 6.56
CA ALA A 30 9.74 5.57 7.91
C ALA A 30 9.58 4.10 8.29
N VAL A 31 9.23 3.24 7.34
CA VAL A 31 9.20 1.78 7.55
C VAL A 31 10.62 1.25 7.79
N GLU A 32 11.56 1.68 6.99
CA GLU A 32 12.95 1.25 7.10
C GLU A 32 13.56 1.58 8.46
N ARG A 33 13.23 2.72 9.04
CA ARG A 33 13.71 3.12 10.37
C ARG A 33 12.81 2.67 11.53
N ASP A 34 11.87 1.77 11.25
CA ASP A 34 10.94 1.20 12.25
C ASP A 34 10.01 2.21 12.94
N SER A 35 9.76 3.35 12.32
CA SER A 35 8.77 4.31 12.82
C SER A 35 7.34 3.82 12.63
N ILE A 36 7.11 3.04 11.58
CA ILE A 36 5.84 2.37 11.31
C ILE A 36 6.12 0.96 10.82
N ASP A 37 5.11 0.11 10.92
CA ASP A 37 5.13 -1.26 10.38
C ASP A 37 4.39 -1.24 9.04
N GLY A 38 5.05 -1.58 7.96
CA GLY A 38 4.50 -1.52 6.61
C GLY A 38 4.06 -2.86 6.09
N LEU A 39 2.90 -2.89 5.45
CA LEU A 39 2.35 -4.05 4.75
C LEU A 39 2.16 -3.74 3.28
N VAL A 40 2.45 -4.73 2.43
CA VAL A 40 2.11 -4.67 1.00
C VAL A 40 1.41 -5.96 0.61
N ALA A 41 0.47 -5.85 -0.33
CA ALA A 41 -0.24 -7.00 -0.84
C ALA A 41 0.48 -7.57 -2.07
N PRO A 42 0.44 -8.90 -2.27
CA PRO A 42 1.06 -9.52 -3.45
C PRO A 42 0.57 -8.94 -4.77
N THR A 43 -0.73 -8.62 -4.87
CA THR A 43 -1.28 -8.02 -6.08
C THR A 43 -0.72 -6.63 -6.35
N SER A 44 -0.50 -5.83 -5.30
CA SER A 44 0.09 -4.50 -5.43
C SER A 44 1.54 -4.58 -5.91
N ILE A 45 2.29 -5.56 -5.41
CA ILE A 45 3.67 -5.79 -5.84
C ILE A 45 3.71 -6.11 -7.34
N ALA A 46 2.89 -7.05 -7.80
CA ALA A 46 2.85 -7.46 -9.20
C ALA A 46 2.43 -6.30 -10.11
N THR A 47 1.40 -5.57 -9.73
CA THR A 47 0.90 -4.43 -10.52
C THR A 47 1.94 -3.31 -10.58
N CYS A 48 2.58 -3.01 -9.47
CA CYS A 48 3.62 -1.98 -9.42
C CYS A 48 4.80 -2.33 -10.33
N TRP A 49 5.27 -3.58 -10.28
CA TRP A 49 6.34 -4.03 -11.18
C TRP A 49 5.95 -3.86 -12.64
N TYR A 50 4.75 -4.34 -13.00
CA TYR A 50 4.26 -4.28 -14.37
C TYR A 50 4.20 -2.83 -14.86
N VAL A 51 3.58 -1.94 -14.10
CA VAL A 51 3.42 -0.53 -14.53
C VAL A 51 4.76 0.18 -14.59
N ALA A 52 5.61 0.01 -13.59
CA ALA A 52 6.90 0.69 -13.55
C ALA A 52 7.84 0.22 -14.67
N TYR A 53 7.91 -1.07 -14.90
CA TYR A 53 8.82 -1.65 -15.89
C TYR A 53 8.26 -1.55 -17.31
N GLU A 54 7.01 -2.01 -17.52
CA GLU A 54 6.43 -2.14 -18.86
C GLU A 54 5.93 -0.81 -19.42
N ARG A 55 5.35 0.04 -18.56
CA ARG A 55 4.71 1.28 -19.01
C ARG A 55 5.56 2.53 -18.82
N GLN A 56 6.30 2.60 -17.71
CA GLN A 56 7.11 3.77 -17.38
C GLN A 56 8.58 3.60 -17.74
N ASN A 57 8.96 2.41 -18.19
CA ASN A 57 10.34 2.06 -18.55
C ASN A 57 11.32 2.40 -17.42
N THR A 58 10.90 2.20 -16.19
CA THR A 58 11.69 2.45 -14.99
C THR A 58 12.15 1.10 -14.43
N GLY A 59 13.41 0.97 -14.05
CA GLY A 59 13.92 -0.23 -13.40
C GLY A 59 13.47 -0.27 -11.94
N PRO A 60 12.45 -1.04 -11.56
CA PRO A 60 11.90 -1.02 -10.20
C PRO A 60 12.69 -1.85 -9.20
N ARG A 61 13.69 -2.59 -9.62
CA ARG A 61 14.38 -3.57 -8.79
C ARG A 61 14.97 -2.99 -7.50
N PRO A 62 15.65 -1.83 -7.50
CA PRO A 62 16.19 -1.31 -6.24
C PRO A 62 15.13 -1.08 -5.17
N LEU A 63 13.96 -0.56 -5.57
CA LEU A 63 12.85 -0.40 -4.64
C LEU A 63 12.35 -1.76 -4.13
N PHE A 64 12.21 -2.74 -5.02
CA PHE A 64 11.67 -4.04 -4.66
C PHE A 64 12.62 -4.83 -3.75
N ASP A 65 13.93 -4.68 -3.94
CA ASP A 65 14.90 -5.26 -3.01
C ASP A 65 14.71 -4.67 -1.59
N LEU A 66 14.48 -3.37 -1.52
CA LEU A 66 14.21 -2.71 -0.24
C LEU A 66 12.88 -3.18 0.37
N LEU A 67 11.81 -3.25 -0.42
CA LEU A 67 10.51 -3.73 0.06
C LEU A 67 10.60 -5.16 0.61
N ALA A 68 11.36 -6.02 -0.05
CA ALA A 68 11.56 -7.40 0.41
C ALA A 68 12.23 -7.45 1.77
N ASP A 69 13.07 -6.48 2.09
CA ASP A 69 13.79 -6.43 3.36
C ASP A 69 12.97 -5.80 4.49
N VAL A 70 12.13 -4.83 4.20
CA VAL A 70 11.52 -4.00 5.25
C VAL A 70 10.00 -4.15 5.38
N MET A 71 9.31 -4.60 4.34
CA MET A 71 7.85 -4.71 4.36
C MET A 71 7.41 -6.13 4.71
N ARG A 72 6.29 -6.24 5.43
CA ARG A 72 5.57 -7.51 5.54
C ARG A 72 4.66 -7.70 4.35
N ILE A 73 4.49 -8.94 3.91
CA ILE A 73 3.60 -9.27 2.81
C ILE A 73 2.27 -9.74 3.39
N ALA A 74 1.18 -9.08 3.01
CA ALA A 74 -0.15 -9.41 3.50
C ALA A 74 -0.62 -10.75 2.90
N PRO A 75 -1.20 -11.66 3.70
CA PRO A 75 -1.75 -12.89 3.17
C PRO A 75 -3.08 -12.63 2.47
N MET A 76 -3.14 -12.88 1.15
CA MET A 76 -4.36 -12.73 0.36
C MET A 76 -4.89 -14.10 -0.04
N GLY A 77 -5.34 -14.86 0.95
CA GLY A 77 -5.84 -16.19 0.74
C GLY A 77 -7.36 -16.26 0.65
N ARG A 78 -7.88 -17.48 0.81
CA ARG A 78 -9.32 -17.77 0.68
C ARG A 78 -10.18 -16.98 1.65
N SER A 79 -9.74 -16.84 2.89
CA SER A 79 -10.49 -16.13 3.93
C SER A 79 -10.71 -14.66 3.54
N ALA A 80 -9.65 -14.00 3.09
CA ALA A 80 -9.74 -12.61 2.62
C ALA A 80 -10.65 -12.47 1.41
N LEU A 81 -10.58 -13.41 0.47
CA LEU A 81 -11.46 -13.43 -0.70
C LEU A 81 -12.93 -13.54 -0.29
N ARG A 82 -13.24 -14.47 0.60
CA ARG A 82 -14.62 -14.66 1.07
C ARG A 82 -15.14 -13.40 1.78
N THR A 83 -14.32 -12.79 2.62
CA THR A 83 -14.68 -11.55 3.30
C THR A 83 -14.96 -10.43 2.29
N ALA A 84 -14.12 -10.29 1.27
CA ALA A 84 -14.31 -9.28 0.23
C ALA A 84 -15.62 -9.48 -0.53
N LEU A 85 -15.94 -10.74 -0.87
CA LEU A 85 -17.16 -11.07 -1.61
C LEU A 85 -18.43 -10.87 -0.77
N GLN A 86 -18.33 -10.97 0.55
CA GLN A 86 -19.46 -10.79 1.47
C GLN A 86 -19.70 -9.32 1.85
N ASN A 87 -18.80 -8.42 1.49
CA ASN A 87 -18.90 -7.01 1.83
C ASN A 87 -19.43 -6.20 0.65
N PRO A 88 -20.76 -5.93 0.59
CA PRO A 88 -21.34 -5.20 -0.55
C PRO A 88 -21.06 -3.71 -0.51
N GLY A 89 -20.45 -3.19 0.55
CA GLY A 89 -20.17 -1.77 0.72
C GLY A 89 -18.91 -1.29 0.02
N THR A 90 -18.19 -2.19 -0.69
CA THR A 90 -16.97 -1.81 -1.40
C THR A 90 -17.24 -1.77 -2.90
N ASP A 91 -17.15 -0.59 -3.49
CA ASP A 91 -17.39 -0.39 -4.92
C ASP A 91 -16.27 -0.98 -5.78
N VAL A 92 -15.05 -1.04 -5.24
CA VAL A 92 -13.88 -1.59 -5.93
C VAL A 92 -13.50 -2.90 -5.25
N PHE A 93 -13.71 -4.03 -5.93
CA PHE A 93 -13.43 -5.35 -5.38
C PHE A 93 -11.99 -5.50 -4.92
N GLU A 94 -11.03 -5.01 -5.72
CA GLU A 94 -9.61 -5.13 -5.38
C GLU A 94 -9.30 -4.48 -4.03
N ASP A 95 -9.82 -3.28 -3.79
CA ASP A 95 -9.58 -2.57 -2.53
C ASP A 95 -10.23 -3.28 -1.35
N GLY A 96 -11.40 -3.88 -1.56
CA GLY A 96 -12.06 -4.70 -0.54
C GLY A 96 -11.26 -5.95 -0.20
N TYR A 97 -10.69 -6.60 -1.21
CA TYR A 97 -9.84 -7.76 -1.01
C TYR A 97 -8.55 -7.40 -0.26
N LEU A 98 -7.91 -6.30 -0.66
CA LEU A 98 -6.75 -5.76 0.05
C LEU A 98 -7.07 -5.48 1.51
N ALA A 99 -8.16 -4.76 1.77
CA ALA A 99 -8.55 -4.38 3.12
C ALA A 99 -8.83 -5.59 3.99
N ALA A 100 -9.47 -6.63 3.44
CA ALA A 100 -9.77 -7.86 4.19
C ALA A 100 -8.49 -8.62 4.57
N ALA A 101 -7.51 -8.68 3.66
CA ALA A 101 -6.24 -9.32 3.93
C ALA A 101 -5.45 -8.58 5.00
N ASP A 102 -5.48 -7.26 4.97
CA ASP A 102 -4.69 -6.42 5.87
C ASP A 102 -5.30 -6.32 7.25
N ALA A 103 -6.63 -6.28 7.36
CA ALA A 103 -7.31 -6.34 8.65
C ALA A 103 -6.92 -7.61 9.41
N ALA A 104 -6.81 -8.75 8.70
CA ALA A 104 -6.37 -10.00 9.29
C ALA A 104 -4.90 -9.97 9.75
N SER A 105 -4.10 -9.08 9.18
CA SER A 105 -2.67 -8.91 9.52
C SER A 105 -2.43 -7.85 10.60
N GLY A 106 -3.48 -7.26 11.15
CA GLY A 106 -3.38 -6.25 12.19
C GLY A 106 -3.24 -4.83 11.69
N ALA A 107 -3.43 -4.58 10.41
CA ALA A 107 -3.41 -3.23 9.87
C ALA A 107 -4.63 -2.44 10.35
N SER A 108 -4.41 -1.18 10.68
CA SER A 108 -5.47 -0.24 11.06
C SER A 108 -5.66 0.89 10.07
N ALA A 109 -4.69 1.09 9.19
CA ALA A 109 -4.66 2.20 8.26
C ALA A 109 -4.16 1.78 6.89
N VAL A 110 -4.52 2.56 5.87
CA VAL A 110 -3.98 2.42 4.51
C VAL A 110 -3.45 3.76 4.03
N ALA A 111 -2.24 3.73 3.48
CA ALA A 111 -1.67 4.89 2.80
C ALA A 111 -2.13 4.85 1.33
N THR A 112 -2.93 5.82 0.93
CA THR A 112 -3.53 5.85 -0.41
C THR A 112 -3.82 7.28 -0.84
N ARG A 113 -3.71 7.54 -2.14
CA ARG A 113 -4.19 8.80 -2.73
C ARG A 113 -5.67 8.74 -3.12
N ASN A 114 -6.29 7.55 -3.01
CA ASN A 114 -7.70 7.32 -3.32
C ASN A 114 -8.47 6.98 -2.05
N GLU A 115 -8.55 7.92 -1.11
CA GLU A 115 -9.13 7.67 0.21
C GLU A 115 -10.58 7.17 0.14
N SER A 116 -11.35 7.66 -0.82
CA SER A 116 -12.76 7.28 -0.97
C SER A 116 -12.95 5.80 -1.28
N ASP A 117 -11.97 5.13 -1.87
CA ASP A 117 -12.05 3.70 -2.19
C ASP A 117 -12.01 2.81 -0.94
N PHE A 118 -11.58 3.37 0.20
CA PHE A 118 -11.43 2.61 1.45
C PHE A 118 -12.41 3.03 2.55
N THR A 119 -13.30 3.98 2.31
CA THR A 119 -14.21 4.50 3.35
C THR A 119 -15.19 3.46 3.88
N SER A 120 -15.54 2.45 3.09
CA SER A 120 -16.42 1.36 3.52
C SER A 120 -15.67 0.13 4.00
N THR A 121 -14.36 0.21 4.16
CA THR A 121 -13.53 -0.89 4.66
C THR A 121 -13.20 -0.72 6.13
N ALA A 122 -12.58 -1.73 6.74
CA ALA A 122 -12.11 -1.68 8.12
C ALA A 122 -10.86 -0.82 8.31
N LEU A 123 -10.20 -0.43 7.21
CA LEU A 123 -8.98 0.38 7.27
C LEU A 123 -9.31 1.86 7.23
N THR A 124 -8.60 2.66 8.01
CA THR A 124 -8.71 4.12 7.95
C THR A 124 -7.77 4.63 6.86
N PRO A 125 -8.29 5.27 5.80
CA PRO A 125 -7.44 5.79 4.74
C PRO A 125 -6.78 7.11 5.13
N TYR A 126 -5.51 7.25 4.75
CA TYR A 126 -4.75 8.49 4.90
C TYR A 126 -4.01 8.80 3.62
N HIS A 127 -4.03 10.05 3.22
CA HIS A 127 -3.13 10.50 2.16
C HIS A 127 -1.69 10.40 2.65
N PRO A 128 -0.74 9.95 1.80
CA PRO A 128 0.66 9.82 2.22
C PRO A 128 1.27 11.07 2.84
N LEU A 129 0.90 12.25 2.36
CA LEU A 129 1.38 13.51 2.92
C LEU A 129 0.95 13.68 4.38
N ASP A 130 -0.30 13.34 4.70
CA ASP A 130 -0.81 13.45 6.06
C ASP A 130 -0.06 12.50 7.00
N LEU A 131 0.22 11.28 6.54
CA LEU A 131 1.00 10.33 7.33
C LEU A 131 2.42 10.83 7.59
N VAL A 132 3.09 11.37 6.59
CA VAL A 132 4.43 11.92 6.75
C VAL A 132 4.43 13.05 7.76
N GLU A 133 3.45 13.93 7.71
CA GLU A 133 3.31 15.02 8.65
C GLU A 133 3.09 14.51 10.09
N MET A 134 2.26 13.48 10.26
CA MET A 134 2.04 12.87 11.57
C MET A 134 3.32 12.26 12.14
N LEU A 135 4.16 11.67 11.30
CA LEU A 135 5.39 11.00 11.73
C LEU A 135 6.55 11.95 12.00
N ASN A 136 6.49 13.16 11.51
CA ASN A 136 7.55 14.16 11.68
C ASN A 136 7.35 15.03 12.92
N GLU A 137 6.33 14.78 13.68
CA GLU A 137 6.11 15.44 14.96
C GLU A 137 7.01 14.83 16.09
#